data_890c4e69f447d27c543cd5e49309898c
#
_entry.id   890c4e69f447d27c543cd5e49309898c
#
_cell.length_a   1.000
_cell.length_b   1.000
_cell.length_c   1.000
_cell.angle_alpha   90.00
_cell.angle_beta   90.00
_cell.angle_gamma   90.00
#
_symmetry.space_group_name_H-M   'P 1'
#
loop_
_entity.id
_entity.type
_entity.pdbx_description
1 polymer ?
#
loop_
_entity_poly.entity_id
_entity_poly.type
_entity_poly.pdbx_seq_one_letter_code
_entity_poly.pdbx_strand_id
1 'polypeptide(L)'
;DINSVQLVERLEDVFSVYDYQIPIEAQDINWNNFDFNNQVIVGWSVTHERREISNNTDDIWLETGGFDTANSGDVGVGGSLARFQIVDDYLYTVGSYEMAIFNIANLEQPVLANTQYSGWNIETMFQADGYLYLGATNGMYIYSLENPSSPEFISEFTHWEGCDPVVVDGDYAYLTLRGGNVCGQMESVLEVIDISNKSYPELVATYTLENPYGLGLKDNLLFVCDGTAGLKVFDITNPIELTLISSFEDIHAKDVIPLEEVLLMIGDEVLYQYEYTENGVNHISTLQL
;
A
#
# COMPACT_ATOMS: atom_id res chain seq x y z
N ASP A 1 -15.46 -16.85 -17.81
CA ASP A 1 -14.68 -17.47 -18.88
C ASP A 1 -13.52 -16.54 -19.24
N ILE A 2 -12.31 -16.91 -18.86
CA ILE A 2 -11.08 -16.13 -19.11
C ILE A 2 -10.79 -15.90 -20.60
N ASN A 3 -11.45 -16.63 -21.50
CA ASN A 3 -11.29 -16.48 -22.94
C ASN A 3 -12.22 -15.41 -23.57
N SER A 4 -13.11 -14.82 -22.79
CA SER A 4 -13.97 -13.73 -23.27
C SER A 4 -14.30 -12.77 -22.10
N VAL A 5 -13.36 -11.89 -21.80
CA VAL A 5 -13.58 -10.83 -20.80
C VAL A 5 -14.45 -9.75 -21.43
N GLN A 6 -15.60 -9.44 -20.79
CA GLN A 6 -16.49 -8.37 -21.20
C GLN A 6 -16.67 -7.40 -20.04
N LEU A 7 -16.64 -6.11 -20.35
CA LEU A 7 -17.03 -5.09 -19.38
C LEU A 7 -18.53 -5.24 -19.06
N VAL A 8 -18.85 -5.55 -17.82
CA VAL A 8 -20.22 -5.74 -17.34
C VAL A 8 -20.82 -4.42 -16.88
N GLU A 9 -20.07 -3.66 -16.07
CA GLU A 9 -20.51 -2.39 -15.50
C GLU A 9 -19.32 -1.45 -15.35
N ARG A 10 -19.56 -0.14 -15.38
CA ARG A 10 -18.60 0.91 -15.02
C ARG A 10 -19.30 1.86 -14.06
N LEU A 11 -18.74 2.01 -12.88
CA LEU A 11 -19.15 3.03 -11.92
C LEU A 11 -18.25 4.25 -12.12
N GLU A 12 -18.84 5.40 -12.36
CA GLU A 12 -18.12 6.67 -12.56
C GLU A 12 -18.20 7.53 -11.30
N ASP A 13 -17.24 8.42 -11.12
CA ASP A 13 -17.16 9.39 -10.00
C ASP A 13 -17.15 8.75 -8.59
N VAL A 14 -16.60 7.53 -8.47
CA VAL A 14 -16.53 6.81 -7.19
C VAL A 14 -15.48 7.40 -6.25
N PHE A 15 -14.38 7.88 -6.81
CA PHE A 15 -13.31 8.55 -6.06
C PHE A 15 -13.21 10.01 -6.46
N SER A 16 -13.09 10.88 -5.46
CA SER A 16 -12.76 12.28 -5.72
C SER A 16 -11.37 12.36 -6.35
N VAL A 17 -11.27 12.93 -7.55
CA VAL A 17 -10.00 13.10 -8.25
C VAL A 17 -9.29 14.31 -7.63
N TYR A 18 -8.59 14.15 -6.51
CA TYR A 18 -7.82 15.21 -5.86
C TYR A 18 -6.30 15.05 -5.98
N ASP A 19 -5.83 13.98 -6.61
CA ASP A 19 -4.39 13.70 -6.70
C ASP A 19 -3.81 14.31 -7.98
N TYR A 20 -3.54 15.61 -7.92
CA TYR A 20 -2.84 16.31 -9.00
C TYR A 20 -1.33 16.18 -8.77
N GLN A 21 -0.71 15.20 -9.42
CA GLN A 21 0.74 15.11 -9.42
C GLN A 21 1.34 16.34 -10.08
N ILE A 22 1.85 17.24 -9.26
CA ILE A 22 2.54 18.44 -9.71
C ILE A 22 3.98 18.07 -10.07
N PRO A 23 4.48 18.41 -11.28
CA PRO A 23 5.88 18.17 -11.61
C PRO A 23 6.81 18.79 -10.57
N ILE A 24 7.83 18.06 -10.13
CA ILE A 24 8.76 18.47 -9.07
C ILE A 24 9.53 19.77 -9.44
N GLU A 25 9.64 20.08 -10.72
CA GLU A 25 10.27 21.29 -11.23
C GLU A 25 9.33 22.51 -11.28
N ALA A 26 8.04 22.31 -10.99
CA ALA A 26 7.06 23.40 -11.07
C ALA A 26 7.28 24.40 -9.93
N GLN A 27 7.60 25.65 -10.30
CA GLN A 27 7.72 26.77 -9.36
C GLN A 27 6.40 27.54 -9.20
N ASP A 28 5.47 27.36 -10.14
CA ASP A 28 4.15 27.98 -10.13
C ASP A 28 3.21 27.20 -11.05
N ILE A 29 1.92 27.15 -10.74
CA ILE A 29 0.91 26.43 -11.51
C ILE A 29 -0.16 27.39 -11.96
N ASN A 30 -0.39 27.42 -13.25
CA ASN A 30 -1.45 28.24 -13.83
C ASN A 30 -2.77 27.46 -13.87
N TRP A 31 -3.63 27.73 -12.90
CA TRP A 31 -4.98 27.16 -12.80
C TRP A 31 -6.04 27.93 -13.60
N ASN A 32 -5.66 28.94 -14.35
CA ASN A 32 -6.62 29.71 -15.15
C ASN A 32 -7.30 28.80 -16.18
N ASN A 33 -8.63 28.84 -16.20
CA ASN A 33 -9.50 28.03 -17.06
C ASN A 33 -9.57 26.53 -16.73
N PHE A 34 -9.13 26.08 -15.55
CA PHE A 34 -9.35 24.70 -15.11
C PHE A 34 -10.64 24.61 -14.27
N ASP A 35 -11.56 23.74 -14.70
CA ASP A 35 -12.82 23.48 -14.00
C ASP A 35 -12.67 22.18 -13.17
N PHE A 36 -12.45 22.35 -11.87
CA PHE A 36 -12.29 21.24 -10.93
C PHE A 36 -13.50 20.30 -10.83
N ASN A 37 -14.67 20.69 -11.33
CA ASN A 37 -15.87 19.86 -11.27
C ASN A 37 -16.07 19.00 -12.52
N ASN A 38 -15.51 19.41 -13.66
CA ASN A 38 -15.81 18.79 -14.95
C ASN A 38 -14.56 18.43 -15.78
N GLN A 39 -13.35 18.67 -15.25
CA GLN A 39 -12.11 18.40 -15.94
C GLN A 39 -11.16 17.58 -15.06
N VAL A 40 -10.41 16.69 -15.69
CA VAL A 40 -9.33 15.91 -15.05
C VAL A 40 -8.00 16.28 -15.68
N ILE A 41 -6.94 16.31 -14.87
CA ILE A 41 -5.59 16.53 -15.36
C ILE A 41 -5.10 15.25 -16.01
N VAL A 42 -4.77 15.31 -17.29
CA VAL A 42 -4.21 14.19 -18.05
C VAL A 42 -2.71 14.39 -18.32
N GLY A 43 -2.15 15.53 -17.91
CA GLY A 43 -0.74 15.84 -18.06
C GLY A 43 -0.44 17.32 -17.86
N TRP A 44 0.82 17.65 -17.81
CA TRP A 44 1.33 19.00 -17.60
C TRP A 44 2.12 19.47 -18.81
N SER A 45 2.01 20.76 -19.13
CA SER A 45 2.92 21.44 -20.06
C SER A 45 3.78 22.43 -19.29
N VAL A 46 5.09 22.38 -19.50
CA VAL A 46 6.04 23.27 -18.83
C VAL A 46 6.35 24.44 -19.75
N THR A 47 6.19 25.66 -19.23
CA THR A 47 6.62 26.90 -19.88
C THR A 47 7.64 27.61 -18.99
N HIS A 48 8.75 28.07 -19.59
CA HIS A 48 9.75 28.84 -18.86
C HIS A 48 9.51 30.33 -19.08
N GLU A 49 9.11 31.03 -18.03
CA GLU A 49 8.96 32.48 -18.04
C GLU A 49 10.08 33.12 -17.22
N ARG A 50 10.68 34.18 -17.76
CA ARG A 50 11.64 35.00 -17.01
C ARG A 50 10.87 36.12 -16.29
N ARG A 51 10.77 35.98 -14.94
CA ARG A 51 10.16 37.04 -14.10
C ARG A 51 11.27 37.84 -13.40
N GLU A 52 11.13 39.15 -13.31
CA GLU A 52 11.95 39.96 -12.42
C GLU A 52 11.50 39.71 -10.99
N ILE A 53 12.42 39.30 -10.15
CA ILE A 53 12.15 39.07 -8.73
C ILE A 53 12.07 40.44 -8.05
N SER A 54 10.89 40.88 -7.67
CA SER A 54 10.74 41.97 -6.73
C SER A 54 10.96 41.43 -5.33
N ASN A 55 11.92 41.98 -4.58
CA ASN A 55 12.25 41.59 -3.20
C ASN A 55 11.10 41.94 -2.24
N ASN A 56 10.03 41.18 -2.23
CA ASN A 56 9.09 41.11 -1.12
C ASN A 56 9.06 39.68 -0.61
N THR A 57 9.74 39.49 0.51
CA THR A 57 9.77 38.26 1.26
C THR A 57 8.42 38.02 1.95
N ASP A 58 7.53 37.31 1.29
CA ASP A 58 6.52 36.52 1.96
C ASP A 58 6.84 35.06 1.60
N ASP A 59 7.54 34.39 2.51
CA ASP A 59 7.89 32.97 2.41
C ASP A 59 6.61 32.14 2.47
N ILE A 60 6.09 31.77 1.30
CA ILE A 60 5.12 30.70 1.19
C ILE A 60 5.91 29.41 1.13
N TRP A 61 5.92 28.68 2.22
CA TRP A 61 6.41 27.30 2.27
C TRP A 61 5.43 26.42 1.47
N LEU A 62 5.77 26.12 0.23
CA LEU A 62 5.18 25.00 -0.49
C LEU A 62 5.88 23.73 0.02
N GLU A 63 5.21 22.99 0.88
CA GLU A 63 5.57 21.60 1.12
C GLU A 63 5.32 20.83 -0.18
N THR A 64 6.38 20.66 -0.95
CA THR A 64 6.37 19.74 -2.08
C THR A 64 6.60 18.33 -1.54
N GLY A 65 5.54 17.68 -1.11
CA GLY A 65 5.54 16.24 -0.93
C GLY A 65 5.73 15.59 -2.31
N GLY A 66 6.97 15.28 -2.65
CA GLY A 66 7.26 14.49 -3.84
C GLY A 66 6.94 13.03 -3.54
N PHE A 67 5.82 12.54 -4.04
CA PHE A 67 5.54 11.11 -4.04
C PHE A 67 6.37 10.46 -5.14
N ASP A 68 7.19 9.47 -4.76
CA ASP A 68 7.71 8.52 -5.73
C ASP A 68 6.50 7.74 -6.25
N THR A 69 6.06 8.10 -7.44
CA THR A 69 5.00 7.37 -8.13
C THR A 69 5.55 6.02 -8.55
N ALA A 70 5.29 5.00 -7.76
CA ALA A 70 5.15 3.69 -8.36
C ALA A 70 4.09 3.84 -9.45
N ASN A 71 4.48 3.59 -10.68
CA ASN A 71 3.64 3.70 -11.87
C ASN A 71 2.43 2.78 -11.65
N SER A 72 1.31 3.35 -11.18
CA SER A 72 0.09 2.61 -10.87
C SER A 72 -0.63 2.27 -12.16
N GLY A 73 -0.19 1.23 -12.78
CA GLY A 73 -0.78 0.71 -14.01
C GLY A 73 -0.97 -0.78 -13.97
N ASP A 74 -1.27 -1.39 -12.82
CA ASP A 74 -1.70 -2.78 -12.84
C ASP A 74 -2.62 -3.13 -11.69
N VAL A 75 -3.73 -3.74 -12.06
CA VAL A 75 -4.72 -4.34 -11.16
C VAL A 75 -4.13 -5.65 -10.64
N GLY A 76 -3.30 -5.56 -9.60
CA GLY A 76 -2.70 -6.73 -8.95
C GLY A 76 -3.60 -7.31 -7.87
N VAL A 77 -3.75 -8.62 -7.87
CA VAL A 77 -4.41 -9.35 -6.80
C VAL A 77 -3.42 -9.56 -5.65
N GLY A 78 -3.68 -8.96 -4.48
CA GLY A 78 -3.33 -9.57 -3.22
C GLY A 78 -1.91 -9.50 -2.68
N GLY A 79 -1.08 -8.54 -3.07
CA GLY A 79 0.12 -8.18 -2.30
C GLY A 79 -0.22 -7.21 -1.16
N SER A 80 0.70 -6.97 -0.25
CA SER A 80 0.55 -5.99 0.83
C SER A 80 0.39 -4.56 0.33
N LEU A 81 0.69 -4.30 -0.94
CA LEU A 81 0.48 -3.01 -1.61
C LEU A 81 -0.91 -2.87 -2.23
N ALA A 82 -1.83 -3.81 -1.98
CA ALA A 82 -3.17 -3.74 -2.54
C ALA A 82 -3.99 -2.61 -1.91
N ARG A 83 -4.70 -1.87 -2.76
CA ARG A 83 -5.64 -0.80 -2.35
C ARG A 83 -7.09 -1.24 -2.43
N PHE A 84 -7.32 -2.53 -2.57
CA PHE A 84 -8.66 -3.11 -2.57
C PHE A 84 -8.65 -4.48 -1.89
N GLN A 85 -9.79 -4.84 -1.31
CA GLN A 85 -10.01 -6.12 -0.66
C GLN A 85 -11.43 -6.59 -0.90
N ILE A 86 -11.60 -7.87 -1.23
CA ILE A 86 -12.91 -8.52 -1.28
C ILE A 86 -13.09 -9.34 -0.01
N VAL A 87 -14.18 -9.09 0.69
CA VAL A 87 -14.60 -9.88 1.85
C VAL A 87 -16.07 -10.21 1.70
N ASP A 88 -16.38 -11.49 1.54
CA ASP A 88 -17.71 -11.99 1.25
C ASP A 88 -18.35 -11.29 0.04
N ASP A 89 -19.48 -10.64 0.22
CA ASP A 89 -20.22 -9.92 -0.82
C ASP A 89 -19.82 -8.43 -0.93
N TYR A 90 -18.70 -8.02 -0.36
CA TYR A 90 -18.27 -6.63 -0.37
C TYR A 90 -16.87 -6.46 -0.96
N LEU A 91 -16.73 -5.46 -1.82
CA LEU A 91 -15.45 -4.94 -2.30
C LEU A 91 -15.17 -3.62 -1.58
N TYR A 92 -14.05 -3.56 -0.89
CA TYR A 92 -13.51 -2.36 -0.28
C TYR A 92 -12.40 -1.83 -1.16
N THR A 93 -12.39 -0.52 -1.38
CA THR A 93 -11.32 0.15 -2.12
C THR A 93 -10.94 1.42 -1.37
N VAL A 94 -9.65 1.76 -1.35
CA VAL A 94 -9.17 2.97 -0.67
C VAL A 94 -8.49 3.93 -1.64
N GLY A 95 -8.88 5.20 -1.55
CA GLY A 95 -8.10 6.33 -2.01
C GLY A 95 -7.16 6.82 -0.89
N SER A 96 -6.57 7.99 -1.04
CA SER A 96 -5.67 8.55 -0.03
C SER A 96 -6.37 8.88 1.30
N TYR A 97 -7.67 9.17 1.29
CA TYR A 97 -8.43 9.61 2.46
C TYR A 97 -9.79 8.93 2.62
N GLU A 98 -10.25 8.23 1.61
CA GLU A 98 -11.60 7.70 1.52
C GLU A 98 -11.57 6.20 1.28
N MET A 99 -12.53 5.50 1.87
CA MET A 99 -12.87 4.11 1.57
C MET A 99 -14.22 4.08 0.87
N ALA A 100 -14.27 3.49 -0.32
CA ALA A 100 -15.52 3.16 -0.99
C ALA A 100 -15.83 1.68 -0.81
N ILE A 101 -17.07 1.39 -0.43
CA ILE A 101 -17.59 0.05 -0.13
C ILE A 101 -18.65 -0.29 -1.15
N PHE A 102 -18.45 -1.36 -1.89
CA PHE A 102 -19.42 -1.85 -2.88
C PHE A 102 -20.02 -3.18 -2.43
N ASN A 103 -21.33 -3.29 -2.53
CA ASN A 103 -21.99 -4.59 -2.49
C ASN A 103 -21.84 -5.26 -3.85
N ILE A 104 -21.22 -6.42 -3.87
CA ILE A 104 -20.93 -7.24 -5.05
C ILE A 104 -21.63 -8.60 -5.03
N ALA A 105 -22.65 -8.78 -4.18
CA ALA A 105 -23.47 -10.00 -4.15
C ALA A 105 -24.03 -10.34 -5.54
N ASN A 106 -24.32 -9.33 -6.35
CA ASN A 106 -24.58 -9.47 -7.77
C ASN A 106 -23.42 -8.87 -8.57
N LEU A 107 -22.50 -9.72 -9.05
CA LEU A 107 -21.33 -9.30 -9.82
C LEU A 107 -21.66 -8.61 -11.15
N GLU A 108 -22.88 -8.80 -11.68
CA GLU A 108 -23.35 -8.12 -12.90
C GLU A 108 -23.87 -6.71 -12.62
N GLN A 109 -24.15 -6.40 -11.36
CA GLN A 109 -24.70 -5.11 -10.92
C GLN A 109 -24.12 -4.72 -9.55
N PRO A 110 -22.82 -4.39 -9.46
CA PRO A 110 -22.22 -3.90 -8.23
C PRO A 110 -22.86 -2.57 -7.83
N VAL A 111 -23.10 -2.37 -6.54
CA VAL A 111 -23.73 -1.17 -6.00
C VAL A 111 -22.83 -0.52 -4.98
N LEU A 112 -22.54 0.77 -5.14
CA LEU A 112 -21.88 1.55 -4.09
C LEU A 112 -22.79 1.59 -2.85
N ALA A 113 -22.35 0.93 -1.79
CA ALA A 113 -23.08 0.83 -0.52
C ALA A 113 -22.78 2.01 0.40
N ASN A 114 -21.50 2.45 0.43
CA ASN A 114 -21.06 3.53 1.30
C ASN A 114 -19.74 4.15 0.78
N THR A 115 -19.51 5.39 1.19
CA THR A 115 -18.19 6.05 1.10
C THR A 115 -17.93 6.74 2.44
N GLN A 116 -16.76 6.54 3.01
CA GLN A 116 -16.42 7.12 4.31
C GLN A 116 -14.94 7.55 4.34
N TYR A 117 -14.65 8.53 5.20
CA TYR A 117 -13.26 8.88 5.51
C TYR A 117 -12.56 7.67 6.16
N SER A 118 -11.36 7.34 5.73
CA SER A 118 -10.63 6.14 6.14
C SER A 118 -9.30 6.42 6.83
N GLY A 119 -8.87 7.66 6.90
CA GLY A 119 -7.59 8.06 7.49
C GLY A 119 -6.80 9.03 6.61
N TRP A 120 -5.54 9.24 6.94
CA TRP A 120 -4.66 10.16 6.23
C TRP A 120 -3.66 9.39 5.36
N ASN A 121 -3.59 9.70 4.07
CA ASN A 121 -2.64 9.10 3.12
C ASN A 121 -2.60 7.56 3.19
N ILE A 122 -3.77 6.94 2.99
CA ILE A 122 -3.86 5.48 2.95
C ILE A 122 -3.17 4.95 1.69
N GLU A 123 -2.27 4.00 1.87
CA GLU A 123 -1.48 3.40 0.80
C GLU A 123 -1.87 1.95 0.55
N THR A 124 -2.26 1.22 1.57
CA THR A 124 -2.46 -0.23 1.50
C THR A 124 -3.66 -0.68 2.33
N MET A 125 -4.15 -1.88 2.06
CA MET A 125 -5.23 -2.50 2.80
C MET A 125 -4.98 -4.00 2.96
N PHE A 126 -5.15 -4.49 4.18
CA PHE A 126 -5.10 -5.91 4.51
C PHE A 126 -6.32 -6.30 5.35
N GLN A 127 -6.83 -7.52 5.15
CA GLN A 127 -7.96 -8.05 5.90
C GLN A 127 -7.55 -9.30 6.68
N ALA A 128 -7.88 -9.34 7.97
CA ALA A 128 -7.75 -10.52 8.81
C ALA A 128 -8.82 -10.49 9.92
N ASP A 129 -9.32 -11.66 10.30
CA ASP A 129 -10.15 -11.90 11.50
C ASP A 129 -11.32 -10.93 11.69
N GLY A 130 -11.96 -10.51 10.59
CA GLY A 130 -13.10 -9.60 10.64
C GLY A 130 -12.72 -8.13 10.82
N TYR A 131 -11.47 -7.77 10.54
CA TYR A 131 -10.97 -6.40 10.56
C TYR A 131 -10.31 -6.03 9.23
N LEU A 132 -10.33 -4.74 8.89
CA LEU A 132 -9.46 -4.14 7.90
C LEU A 132 -8.33 -3.38 8.61
N TYR A 133 -7.13 -3.57 8.11
CA TYR A 133 -5.92 -2.87 8.51
C TYR A 133 -5.47 -2.02 7.34
N LEU A 134 -5.43 -0.71 7.53
CA LEU A 134 -5.04 0.24 6.48
C LEU A 134 -3.66 0.77 6.81
N GLY A 135 -2.69 0.47 5.97
CA GLY A 135 -1.37 1.07 6.04
C GLY A 135 -1.39 2.48 5.46
N ALA A 136 -0.75 3.41 6.14
CA ALA A 136 -0.73 4.82 5.80
C ALA A 136 0.66 5.42 6.05
N THR A 137 0.93 6.63 5.56
CA THR A 137 2.23 7.29 5.77
C THR A 137 2.55 7.63 7.22
N ASN A 138 1.59 7.53 8.11
CA ASN A 138 1.75 7.85 9.55
C ASN A 138 1.44 6.66 10.47
N GLY A 139 1.29 5.46 9.92
CA GLY A 139 1.03 4.26 10.70
C GLY A 139 -0.06 3.36 10.13
N MET A 140 -0.83 2.74 10.99
CA MET A 140 -1.87 1.79 10.65
C MET A 140 -3.20 2.18 11.29
N TYR A 141 -4.29 2.08 10.53
CA TYR A 141 -5.66 2.24 11.04
C TYR A 141 -6.35 0.88 11.09
N ILE A 142 -7.14 0.64 12.13
CA ILE A 142 -7.89 -0.61 12.34
C ILE A 142 -9.38 -0.33 12.28
N TYR A 143 -10.08 -1.07 11.41
CA TYR A 143 -11.54 -0.99 11.23
C TYR A 143 -12.17 -2.35 11.47
N SER A 144 -13.28 -2.38 12.22
CA SER A 144 -14.11 -3.59 12.38
C SER A 144 -15.04 -3.78 11.19
N LEU A 145 -15.18 -5.02 10.76
CA LEU A 145 -16.13 -5.46 9.74
C LEU A 145 -17.40 -6.10 10.32
N GLU A 146 -17.75 -5.87 11.62
CA GLU A 146 -19.03 -6.32 12.18
C GLU A 146 -20.21 -5.83 11.36
N ASN A 147 -20.12 -4.64 10.81
CA ASN A 147 -21.04 -4.12 9.77
C ASN A 147 -20.27 -3.96 8.45
N PRO A 148 -20.31 -4.94 7.53
CA PRO A 148 -19.51 -4.90 6.32
C PRO A 148 -19.83 -3.72 5.39
N SER A 149 -21.06 -3.20 5.39
CA SER A 149 -21.43 -2.04 4.57
C SER A 149 -20.98 -0.70 5.13
N SER A 150 -20.50 -0.67 6.38
CA SER A 150 -20.04 0.53 7.06
C SER A 150 -19.00 0.16 8.12
N PRO A 151 -17.75 -0.16 7.75
CA PRO A 151 -16.67 -0.49 8.68
C PRO A 151 -16.51 0.57 9.76
N GLU A 152 -16.37 0.13 11.01
CA GLU A 152 -16.25 1.01 12.17
C GLU A 152 -14.78 1.21 12.54
N PHE A 153 -14.35 2.46 12.65
CA PHE A 153 -13.03 2.80 13.15
C PHE A 153 -12.85 2.35 14.60
N ILE A 154 -11.81 1.59 14.88
CA ILE A 154 -11.49 1.08 16.22
C ILE A 154 -10.34 1.86 16.85
N SER A 155 -9.20 1.95 16.14
CA SER A 155 -8.00 2.58 16.64
C SER A 155 -7.01 2.89 15.52
N GLU A 156 -5.96 3.60 15.87
CA GLU A 156 -4.78 3.79 15.04
C GLU A 156 -3.50 3.48 15.84
N PHE A 157 -2.50 2.95 15.16
CA PHE A 157 -1.13 2.91 15.62
C PHE A 157 -0.36 3.97 14.84
N THR A 158 0.19 4.95 15.52
CA THR A 158 0.93 6.04 14.88
C THR A 158 2.41 5.95 15.22
N HIS A 159 3.24 6.14 14.21
CA HIS A 159 4.68 6.33 14.35
C HIS A 159 5.13 7.56 13.56
N TRP A 160 6.42 7.84 13.55
CA TRP A 160 6.97 8.92 12.74
C TRP A 160 6.91 8.52 11.26
N GLU A 161 6.53 9.44 10.37
CA GLU A 161 6.20 9.22 8.95
C GLU A 161 7.04 8.14 8.24
N GLY A 162 6.37 7.17 7.64
CA GLY A 162 6.89 6.08 6.83
C GLY A 162 5.95 5.77 5.66
N CYS A 163 6.28 4.83 4.79
CA CYS A 163 5.39 4.33 3.73
C CYS A 163 5.13 2.85 4.03
N ASP A 164 3.93 2.50 4.47
CA ASP A 164 3.70 1.32 5.29
C ASP A 164 2.72 0.30 4.71
N PRO A 165 3.20 -0.67 3.94
CA PRO A 165 2.42 -1.89 3.79
C PRO A 165 2.30 -2.64 5.11
N VAL A 166 1.13 -3.26 5.31
CA VAL A 166 0.79 -4.02 6.51
C VAL A 166 0.30 -5.41 6.15
N VAL A 167 0.71 -6.41 6.94
CA VAL A 167 0.09 -7.75 6.96
C VAL A 167 -0.13 -8.18 8.41
N VAL A 168 -1.10 -9.05 8.63
CA VAL A 168 -1.52 -9.47 9.98
C VAL A 168 -1.62 -10.97 10.07
N ASP A 169 -1.09 -11.53 11.16
CA ASP A 169 -1.27 -12.91 11.56
C ASP A 169 -1.66 -12.99 13.05
N GLY A 170 -2.87 -13.47 13.34
CA GLY A 170 -3.42 -13.57 14.68
C GLY A 170 -3.39 -12.24 15.44
N ASP A 171 -2.63 -12.21 16.51
CA ASP A 171 -2.53 -11.05 17.41
C ASP A 171 -1.39 -10.08 17.05
N TYR A 172 -0.76 -10.24 15.89
CA TYR A 172 0.38 -9.41 15.48
C TYR A 172 0.21 -8.83 14.08
N ALA A 173 0.54 -7.54 13.94
CA ALA A 173 0.70 -6.86 12.67
C ALA A 173 2.19 -6.63 12.39
N TYR A 174 2.56 -6.76 11.11
CA TYR A 174 3.91 -6.53 10.61
C TYR A 174 3.85 -5.40 9.59
N LEU A 175 4.65 -4.36 9.82
CA LEU A 175 4.73 -3.16 8.99
C LEU A 175 6.16 -2.96 8.51
N THR A 176 6.33 -2.60 7.24
CA THR A 176 7.64 -2.20 6.72
C THR A 176 7.67 -0.69 6.52
N LEU A 177 8.60 -0.01 7.17
CA LEU A 177 8.83 1.42 7.04
C LEU A 177 10.08 1.66 6.21
N ARG A 178 9.95 2.42 5.13
CA ARG A 178 11.08 2.76 4.26
C ARG A 178 11.62 4.15 4.58
N GLY A 179 12.86 4.18 5.08
CA GLY A 179 13.58 5.41 5.40
C GLY A 179 14.18 6.13 4.19
N GLY A 180 14.62 7.35 4.41
CA GLY A 180 15.39 8.12 3.41
C GLY A 180 14.58 8.67 2.23
N ASN A 181 13.25 8.53 2.26
CA ASN A 181 12.34 9.07 1.27
C ASN A 181 11.62 10.34 1.78
N VAL A 182 10.69 10.87 0.98
CA VAL A 182 9.87 12.04 1.34
C VAL A 182 8.95 11.81 2.54
N CYS A 183 8.75 10.56 2.98
CA CYS A 183 7.96 10.24 4.16
C CYS A 183 8.67 10.57 5.50
N GLY A 184 9.95 11.01 5.47
CA GLY A 184 10.62 11.62 6.63
C GLY A 184 11.37 10.68 7.56
N GLN A 185 11.15 9.37 7.52
CA GLN A 185 11.87 8.38 8.36
C GLN A 185 13.34 8.31 7.99
N MET A 186 14.23 8.24 8.99
CA MET A 186 15.68 8.11 8.76
C MET A 186 16.14 6.65 8.63
N GLU A 187 15.43 5.72 9.26
CA GLU A 187 15.78 4.30 9.31
C GLU A 187 14.72 3.46 8.57
N SER A 188 15.19 2.48 7.82
CA SER A 188 14.33 1.45 7.23
C SER A 188 14.17 0.30 8.20
N VAL A 189 12.94 -0.06 8.52
CA VAL A 189 12.65 -1.07 9.54
C VAL A 189 11.46 -1.96 9.19
N LEU A 190 11.43 -3.13 9.81
CA LEU A 190 10.24 -3.94 10.01
C LEU A 190 9.80 -3.77 11.47
N GLU A 191 8.57 -3.33 11.68
CA GLU A 191 7.94 -3.22 12.99
C GLU A 191 6.98 -4.38 13.23
N VAL A 192 6.96 -4.87 14.47
CA VAL A 192 5.99 -5.85 14.94
C VAL A 192 5.12 -5.19 15.99
N ILE A 193 3.83 -5.17 15.74
CA ILE A 193 2.82 -4.51 16.56
C ILE A 193 1.94 -5.58 17.20
N ASP A 194 1.85 -5.60 18.53
CA ASP A 194 0.85 -6.38 19.25
C ASP A 194 -0.53 -5.72 19.06
N ILE A 195 -1.43 -6.44 18.44
CA ILE A 195 -2.82 -6.05 18.19
C ILE A 195 -3.82 -6.99 18.87
N SER A 196 -3.40 -7.74 19.87
CA SER A 196 -4.29 -8.60 20.67
C SER A 196 -5.46 -7.81 21.26
N ASN A 197 -5.19 -6.58 21.67
CA ASN A 197 -6.21 -5.57 21.94
C ASN A 197 -6.32 -4.57 20.78
N LYS A 198 -7.27 -4.78 19.89
CA LYS A 198 -7.47 -3.95 18.69
C LYS A 198 -7.68 -2.45 19.00
N SER A 199 -8.05 -2.10 20.23
CA SER A 199 -8.22 -0.70 20.65
C SER A 199 -6.93 -0.04 21.15
N TYR A 200 -5.87 -0.81 21.38
CA TYR A 200 -4.59 -0.34 21.92
C TYR A 200 -3.43 -1.13 21.29
N PRO A 201 -3.14 -0.91 20.02
CA PRO A 201 -1.97 -1.54 19.37
C PRO A 201 -0.67 -1.01 19.97
N GLU A 202 0.30 -1.91 20.21
CA GLU A 202 1.58 -1.59 20.86
C GLU A 202 2.77 -2.11 20.03
N LEU A 203 3.79 -1.29 19.80
CA LEU A 203 5.07 -1.73 19.20
C LEU A 203 5.79 -2.66 20.16
N VAL A 204 6.11 -3.88 19.70
CA VAL A 204 6.77 -4.89 20.53
C VAL A 204 8.16 -5.30 20.03
N ALA A 205 8.45 -5.12 18.74
CA ALA A 205 9.78 -5.39 18.18
C ALA A 205 10.04 -4.54 16.92
N THR A 206 11.32 -4.30 16.63
CA THR A 206 11.80 -3.58 15.46
C THR A 206 13.05 -4.26 14.90
N TYR A 207 13.09 -4.45 13.57
CA TYR A 207 14.21 -5.07 12.86
C TYR A 207 14.70 -4.13 11.77
N THR A 208 15.99 -3.87 11.72
CA THR A 208 16.60 -3.01 10.70
C THR A 208 16.55 -3.69 9.32
N LEU A 209 16.15 -2.93 8.32
CA LEU A 209 16.14 -3.28 6.91
C LEU A 209 16.95 -2.25 6.11
N GLU A 210 17.12 -2.47 4.80
CA GLU A 210 17.85 -1.53 3.94
C GLU A 210 16.92 -0.58 3.18
N ASN A 211 15.95 -1.15 2.45
CA ASN A 211 15.00 -0.38 1.65
C ASN A 211 13.69 -1.19 1.43
N PRO A 212 12.91 -1.42 2.49
CA PRO A 212 11.77 -2.31 2.42
C PRO A 212 10.63 -1.75 1.56
N TYR A 213 9.92 -2.67 0.93
CA TYR A 213 8.71 -2.46 0.16
C TYR A 213 7.60 -3.38 0.69
N GLY A 214 6.95 -4.17 -0.18
CA GLY A 214 5.89 -5.08 0.19
C GLY A 214 6.35 -6.26 1.06
N LEU A 215 5.38 -6.86 1.73
CA LEU A 215 5.57 -8.05 2.55
C LEU A 215 4.38 -9.00 2.41
N GLY A 216 4.53 -10.25 2.81
CA GLY A 216 3.48 -11.26 2.72
C GLY A 216 3.64 -12.35 3.75
N LEU A 217 2.54 -13.04 4.05
CA LEU A 217 2.48 -14.09 5.05
C LEU A 217 2.03 -15.41 4.44
N LYS A 218 2.67 -16.50 4.84
CA LYS A 218 2.20 -17.87 4.59
C LYS A 218 2.59 -18.76 5.74
N ASP A 219 1.59 -19.31 6.44
CA ASP A 219 1.79 -20.09 7.65
C ASP A 219 2.63 -19.30 8.67
N ASN A 220 3.76 -19.85 9.13
CA ASN A 220 4.69 -19.18 10.02
C ASN A 220 5.85 -18.47 9.30
N LEU A 221 5.70 -18.16 8.01
CA LEU A 221 6.70 -17.46 7.21
C LEU A 221 6.24 -16.03 6.88
N LEU A 222 7.11 -15.08 7.19
CA LEU A 222 6.98 -13.69 6.75
C LEU A 222 8.00 -13.41 5.64
N PHE A 223 7.52 -13.00 4.49
CA PHE A 223 8.32 -12.58 3.35
C PHE A 223 8.41 -11.06 3.33
N VAL A 224 9.62 -10.53 3.27
CA VAL A 224 9.87 -9.09 3.23
C VAL A 224 10.69 -8.74 2.00
N CYS A 225 10.14 -7.92 1.13
CA CYS A 225 10.84 -7.34 0.00
C CYS A 225 11.68 -6.17 0.48
N ASP A 226 13.01 -6.34 0.57
CA ASP A 226 13.93 -5.32 1.05
C ASP A 226 14.69 -4.64 -0.09
N GLY A 227 13.97 -4.33 -1.17
CA GLY A 227 14.48 -3.63 -2.33
C GLY A 227 15.73 -4.29 -2.92
N THR A 228 16.82 -3.52 -3.01
CA THR A 228 18.10 -4.00 -3.52
C THR A 228 18.80 -4.99 -2.59
N ALA A 229 18.39 -5.10 -1.32
CA ALA A 229 18.83 -6.15 -0.41
C ALA A 229 18.05 -7.47 -0.59
N GLY A 230 17.11 -7.49 -1.54
CA GLY A 230 16.45 -8.70 -2.01
C GLY A 230 15.23 -9.14 -1.21
N LEU A 231 14.85 -10.41 -1.35
CA LEU A 231 13.76 -11.03 -0.61
C LEU A 231 14.30 -11.68 0.66
N LYS A 232 13.79 -11.27 1.81
CA LYS A 232 14.08 -11.87 3.12
C LYS A 232 12.92 -12.73 3.59
N VAL A 233 13.22 -13.90 4.15
CA VAL A 233 12.24 -14.84 4.69
C VAL A 233 12.50 -15.03 6.17
N PHE A 234 11.53 -14.67 6.99
CA PHE A 234 11.59 -14.82 8.44
C PHE A 234 10.65 -15.93 8.92
N ASP A 235 11.09 -16.69 9.90
CA ASP A 235 10.22 -17.52 10.73
C ASP A 235 9.60 -16.64 11.82
N ILE A 236 8.28 -16.64 11.89
CA ILE A 236 7.46 -15.88 12.84
C ILE A 236 6.80 -16.77 13.90
N THR A 237 7.27 -18.00 14.09
CA THR A 237 6.76 -18.91 15.16
C THR A 237 6.82 -18.25 16.53
N ASN A 238 7.83 -17.41 16.79
CA ASN A 238 7.83 -16.44 17.87
C ASN A 238 7.67 -15.04 17.30
N PRO A 239 6.47 -14.43 17.34
CA PRO A 239 6.17 -13.19 16.65
C PRO A 239 7.02 -11.99 17.04
N ILE A 240 7.58 -11.98 18.27
CA ILE A 240 8.41 -10.88 18.79
C ILE A 240 9.92 -11.16 18.66
N GLU A 241 10.32 -12.36 18.25
CA GLU A 241 11.72 -12.75 18.04
C GLU A 241 11.87 -13.44 16.68
N LEU A 242 11.72 -12.66 15.60
CA LEU A 242 11.78 -13.17 14.23
C LEU A 242 13.17 -13.74 13.92
N THR A 243 13.18 -14.88 13.26
CA THR A 243 14.41 -15.52 12.82
C THR A 243 14.54 -15.44 11.30
N LEU A 244 15.56 -14.74 10.79
CA LEU A 244 15.88 -14.76 9.36
C LEU A 244 16.36 -16.16 8.97
N ILE A 245 15.59 -16.86 8.12
CA ILE A 245 15.89 -18.23 7.69
C ILE A 245 16.47 -18.32 6.28
N SER A 246 16.15 -17.36 5.41
CA SER A 246 16.78 -17.23 4.10
C SER A 246 16.74 -15.80 3.57
N SER A 247 17.69 -15.50 2.66
CA SER A 247 17.79 -14.23 1.96
C SER A 247 18.17 -14.51 0.50
N PHE A 248 17.46 -13.87 -0.43
CA PHE A 248 17.73 -13.93 -1.87
C PHE A 248 18.25 -12.56 -2.29
N GLU A 249 19.57 -12.42 -2.28
CA GLU A 249 20.28 -11.21 -2.68
C GLU A 249 20.40 -11.13 -4.20
N ASP A 250 20.95 -10.03 -4.70
CA ASP A 250 21.13 -9.78 -6.15
C ASP A 250 19.84 -9.67 -6.98
N ILE A 251 18.71 -9.41 -6.30
CA ILE A 251 17.41 -9.12 -6.91
C ILE A 251 16.83 -7.86 -6.30
N HIS A 252 16.06 -7.09 -7.08
CA HIS A 252 15.31 -5.96 -6.54
C HIS A 252 13.89 -6.41 -6.23
N ALA A 253 13.64 -6.73 -4.96
CA ALA A 253 12.34 -7.22 -4.51
C ALA A 253 11.41 -6.04 -4.18
N LYS A 254 10.19 -6.04 -4.74
CA LYS A 254 9.19 -4.97 -4.53
C LYS A 254 7.95 -5.44 -3.80
N ASP A 255 7.34 -6.52 -4.22
CA ASP A 255 6.16 -7.05 -3.55
C ASP A 255 6.08 -8.57 -3.71
N VAL A 256 5.38 -9.23 -2.79
CA VAL A 256 5.16 -10.67 -2.79
C VAL A 256 3.69 -11.00 -2.69
N ILE A 257 3.28 -12.03 -3.38
CA ILE A 257 1.92 -12.59 -3.34
C ILE A 257 2.04 -14.07 -2.95
N PRO A 258 1.87 -14.40 -1.67
CA PRO A 258 1.82 -15.78 -1.22
C PRO A 258 0.50 -16.43 -1.69
N LEU A 259 0.62 -17.34 -2.67
CA LEU A 259 -0.47 -18.19 -3.11
C LEU A 259 -0.45 -19.51 -2.34
N GLU A 260 -1.42 -20.39 -2.61
CA GLU A 260 -1.54 -21.65 -1.90
C GLU A 260 -0.30 -22.55 -2.11
N GLU A 261 0.15 -22.70 -3.36
CA GLU A 261 1.22 -23.64 -3.75
C GLU A 261 2.56 -22.95 -4.05
N VAL A 262 2.53 -21.67 -4.33
CA VAL A 262 3.73 -20.92 -4.77
C VAL A 262 3.73 -19.50 -4.21
N LEU A 263 4.92 -18.94 -4.03
CA LEU A 263 5.12 -17.53 -3.77
C LEU A 263 5.46 -16.85 -5.10
N LEU A 264 4.74 -15.80 -5.44
CA LEU A 264 5.12 -14.87 -6.51
C LEU A 264 5.80 -13.65 -5.91
N MET A 265 6.89 -13.18 -6.52
CA MET A 265 7.59 -11.95 -6.12
C MET A 265 7.83 -11.09 -7.36
N ILE A 266 7.49 -9.82 -7.27
CA ILE A 266 7.66 -8.83 -8.32
C ILE A 266 8.95 -8.04 -8.06
N GLY A 267 9.80 -7.97 -9.07
CA GLY A 267 10.98 -7.10 -9.10
C GLY A 267 10.86 -6.01 -10.16
N ASP A 268 12.00 -5.47 -10.62
CA ASP A 268 12.04 -4.54 -11.76
C ASP A 268 11.83 -5.30 -13.05
N GLU A 269 10.65 -5.15 -13.68
CA GLU A 269 10.27 -5.79 -14.94
C GLU A 269 10.41 -7.33 -14.94
N VAL A 270 10.38 -7.96 -13.75
CA VAL A 270 10.60 -9.38 -13.56
C VAL A 270 9.61 -9.94 -12.54
N LEU A 271 9.02 -11.09 -12.87
CA LEU A 271 8.25 -11.91 -11.93
C LEU A 271 9.06 -13.16 -11.58
N TYR A 272 9.31 -13.36 -10.32
CA TYR A 272 9.94 -14.55 -9.77
C TYR A 272 8.88 -15.47 -9.17
N GLN A 273 9.10 -16.77 -9.31
CA GLN A 273 8.26 -17.79 -8.71
C GLN A 273 9.09 -18.68 -7.80
N TYR A 274 8.57 -18.95 -6.61
CA TYR A 274 9.19 -19.82 -5.63
C TYR A 274 8.23 -20.92 -5.21
N GLU A 275 8.74 -22.10 -4.93
CA GLU A 275 8.02 -23.18 -4.26
C GLU A 275 8.28 -23.14 -2.74
N TYR A 276 7.28 -23.50 -1.95
CA TYR A 276 7.44 -23.61 -0.51
C TYR A 276 8.18 -24.90 -0.14
N THR A 277 8.99 -24.83 0.90
CA THR A 277 9.74 -25.96 1.49
C THR A 277 9.49 -26.02 2.98
N GLU A 278 9.95 -27.06 3.65
CA GLU A 278 9.81 -27.18 5.12
C GLU A 278 10.44 -25.99 5.89
N ASN A 279 11.45 -25.33 5.32
CA ASN A 279 12.22 -24.30 6.00
C ASN A 279 12.39 -23.01 5.14
N GLY A 280 11.39 -22.64 4.37
CA GLY A 280 11.44 -21.43 3.55
C GLY A 280 10.94 -21.66 2.11
N VAL A 281 11.63 -21.09 1.14
CA VAL A 281 11.27 -21.18 -0.28
C VAL A 281 12.47 -21.46 -1.17
N ASN A 282 12.24 -22.11 -2.32
CA ASN A 282 13.21 -22.29 -3.37
C ASN A 282 12.76 -21.57 -4.65
N HIS A 283 13.65 -20.83 -5.28
CA HIS A 283 13.38 -20.25 -6.59
C HIS A 283 13.18 -21.33 -7.67
N ILE A 284 12.09 -21.24 -8.44
CA ILE A 284 11.75 -22.21 -9.49
C ILE A 284 11.68 -21.61 -10.88
N SER A 285 11.29 -20.36 -11.03
CA SER A 285 11.24 -19.73 -12.36
C SER A 285 11.32 -18.22 -12.30
N THR A 286 11.68 -17.63 -13.45
CA THR A 286 11.74 -16.19 -13.67
C THR A 286 11.05 -15.88 -15.00
N LEU A 287 10.14 -14.90 -14.99
CA LEU A 287 9.49 -14.37 -16.18
C LEU A 287 9.85 -12.90 -16.34
N GLN A 288 10.39 -12.54 -17.49
CA GLN A 288 10.60 -11.13 -17.85
C GLN A 288 9.25 -10.53 -18.27
N LEU A 289 8.89 -9.38 -17.70
CA LEU A 289 7.62 -8.66 -17.93
C LEU A 289 7.75 -7.65 -19.07
#